data_dfbaa04d5d6a8cb248c55300a3f129a2
#
_entry.id   dfbaa04d5d6a8cb248c55300a3f129a2
#
_cell.length_a   1.000
_cell.length_b   1.000
_cell.length_c   1.000
_cell.angle_alpha   90.00
_cell.angle_beta   90.00
_cell.angle_gamma   90.00
#
_symmetry.space_group_name_H-M   'P 1'
#
loop_
_entity.id
_entity.type
_entity.pdbx_description
1 polymer ?
#
loop_
_entity_poly.entity_id
_entity_poly.type
_entity_poly.pdbx_seq_one_letter_code
_entity_poly.pdbx_strand_id
1 'polypeptide(L)'
;MTRKRNPLPITFYQKTALELAPSLLGCLLVKETDEGTASGFIVETEAYMGAGDRAAHSFNNRRTKRTEIMFAEAGRVYTYVMHTHTLLNVVAAEEDVPQAVLIRAIEPHEGQLLMEERRPGRRPREWTNGPGKLTKALGVTMNDYGRWITEQPLYIESGYTPEKISTGPRIGIDNSGEARDYPWRFWVTGNRYVSR
;
A
#
# COMPACT_ATOMS: atom_id res chain seq x y z
N MET A 1 -8.78 24.05 -13.35
CA MET A 1 -9.19 24.06 -11.91
C MET A 1 -8.35 23.04 -11.18
N THR A 2 -7.53 23.45 -10.21
CA THR A 2 -6.78 22.52 -9.37
C THR A 2 -7.77 21.74 -8.51
N ARG A 3 -7.74 20.42 -8.57
CA ARG A 3 -8.54 19.53 -7.72
C ARG A 3 -8.30 19.90 -6.26
N LYS A 4 -9.38 20.13 -5.50
CA LYS A 4 -9.28 20.35 -4.05
C LYS A 4 -8.86 19.00 -3.43
N ARG A 5 -7.66 18.95 -2.84
CA ARG A 5 -7.13 17.79 -2.13
C ARG A 5 -7.79 17.67 -0.76
N ASN A 6 -8.08 16.44 -0.36
CA ASN A 6 -8.64 16.16 0.97
C ASN A 6 -8.00 14.88 1.54
N PRO A 7 -6.69 14.88 1.85
CA PRO A 7 -6.02 13.72 2.41
C PRO A 7 -6.66 13.28 3.71
N LEU A 8 -6.64 11.96 3.96
CA LEU A 8 -7.07 11.41 5.25
C LEU A 8 -6.18 11.95 6.38
N PRO A 9 -6.77 12.31 7.55
CA PRO A 9 -6.00 12.84 8.67
C PRO A 9 -5.05 11.79 9.24
N ILE A 10 -3.97 12.24 9.90
CA ILE A 10 -2.97 11.34 10.49
C ILE A 10 -3.59 10.33 11.48
N THR A 11 -4.62 10.75 12.20
CA THR A 11 -5.36 9.88 13.13
C THR A 11 -6.01 8.67 12.49
N PHE A 12 -6.25 8.70 11.17
CA PHE A 12 -6.74 7.55 10.42
C PHE A 12 -5.75 6.38 10.44
N TYR A 13 -4.46 6.67 10.49
CA TYR A 13 -3.38 5.67 10.42
C TYR A 13 -2.94 5.18 11.81
N GLN A 14 -3.31 5.87 12.90
CA GLN A 14 -2.97 5.55 14.29
C GLN A 14 -3.82 4.39 14.82
N LYS A 15 -3.65 3.22 14.24
CA LYS A 15 -4.30 1.96 14.61
C LYS A 15 -3.39 0.80 14.20
N THR A 16 -3.67 -0.40 14.69
CA THR A 16 -2.88 -1.58 14.31
C THR A 16 -2.95 -1.85 12.80
N ALA A 17 -1.95 -2.53 12.25
CA ALA A 17 -1.96 -2.88 10.83
C ALA A 17 -3.16 -3.76 10.44
N LEU A 18 -3.65 -4.61 11.37
CA LEU A 18 -4.85 -5.44 11.16
C LEU A 18 -6.14 -4.63 11.07
N GLU A 19 -6.22 -3.49 11.77
CA GLU A 19 -7.35 -2.55 11.68
C GLU A 19 -7.21 -1.61 10.48
N LEU A 20 -5.97 -1.17 10.19
CA LEU A 20 -5.70 -0.24 9.09
C LEU A 20 -5.87 -0.90 7.72
N ALA A 21 -5.43 -2.14 7.55
CA ALA A 21 -5.44 -2.83 6.26
C ALA A 21 -6.85 -2.91 5.63
N PRO A 22 -7.91 -3.37 6.31
CA PRO A 22 -9.25 -3.33 5.76
C PRO A 22 -9.83 -1.90 5.68
N SER A 23 -9.42 -0.97 6.56
CA SER A 23 -9.87 0.42 6.53
C SER A 23 -9.38 1.19 5.30
N LEU A 24 -8.25 0.79 4.71
CA LEU A 24 -7.71 1.39 3.49
C LEU A 24 -8.45 0.95 2.21
N LEU A 25 -9.20 -0.15 2.25
CA LEU A 25 -9.94 -0.62 1.07
C LEU A 25 -11.03 0.38 0.68
N GLY A 26 -11.06 0.73 -0.61
CA GLY A 26 -11.96 1.76 -1.14
C GLY A 26 -11.43 3.19 -1.02
N CYS A 27 -10.38 3.45 -0.24
CA CYS A 27 -9.69 4.75 -0.22
C CYS A 27 -8.97 5.00 -1.55
N LEU A 28 -8.82 6.27 -1.92
CA LEU A 28 -8.17 6.69 -3.15
C LEU A 28 -6.69 7.01 -2.92
N LEU A 29 -5.81 6.20 -3.48
CA LEU A 29 -4.37 6.46 -3.50
C LEU A 29 -4.04 7.37 -4.69
N VAL A 30 -3.36 8.49 -4.43
CA VAL A 30 -3.02 9.52 -5.41
C VAL A 30 -1.51 9.72 -5.45
N LYS A 31 -0.95 9.75 -6.65
CA LYS A 31 0.45 10.12 -6.90
C LYS A 31 0.51 11.23 -7.93
N GLU A 32 1.17 12.32 -7.57
CA GLU A 32 1.49 13.44 -8.45
C GLU A 32 2.95 13.35 -8.89
N THR A 33 3.19 13.57 -10.17
CA THR A 33 4.53 13.59 -10.78
C THR A 33 4.61 14.78 -11.74
N ASP A 34 5.79 15.09 -12.25
CA ASP A 34 5.96 16.12 -13.27
C ASP A 34 5.23 15.78 -14.58
N GLU A 35 4.97 14.48 -14.83
CA GLU A 35 4.20 13.99 -15.98
C GLU A 35 2.67 14.15 -15.80
N GLY A 36 2.21 14.34 -14.57
CA GLY A 36 0.80 14.47 -14.21
C GLY A 36 0.40 13.66 -12.98
N THR A 37 -0.92 13.57 -12.76
CA THR A 37 -1.52 12.86 -11.64
C THR A 37 -2.03 11.50 -12.09
N ALA A 38 -1.73 10.46 -11.30
CA ALA A 38 -2.33 9.14 -11.45
C ALA A 38 -2.91 8.69 -10.10
N SER A 39 -4.08 8.05 -10.12
CA SER A 39 -4.76 7.59 -8.90
C SER A 39 -5.57 6.32 -9.12
N GLY A 40 -5.87 5.62 -8.01
CA GLY A 40 -6.73 4.45 -8.02
C GLY A 40 -7.26 4.09 -6.64
N PHE A 41 -8.42 3.46 -6.60
CA PHE A 41 -9.02 2.96 -5.36
C PHE A 41 -8.27 1.71 -4.88
N ILE A 42 -7.86 1.71 -3.62
CA ILE A 42 -7.18 0.56 -3.01
C ILE A 42 -8.17 -0.60 -2.92
N VAL A 43 -7.83 -1.74 -3.52
CA VAL A 43 -8.71 -2.92 -3.57
C VAL A 43 -8.09 -4.16 -2.93
N GLU A 44 -6.81 -4.12 -2.56
CA GLU A 44 -6.10 -5.21 -1.88
C GLU A 44 -4.98 -4.67 -1.00
N THR A 45 -4.90 -5.20 0.24
CA THR A 45 -3.89 -4.85 1.24
C THR A 45 -3.41 -6.09 2.00
N GLU A 46 -2.23 -6.01 2.61
CA GLU A 46 -1.72 -6.99 3.57
C GLU A 46 -1.24 -6.29 4.84
N ALA A 47 -1.63 -6.85 6.00
CA ALA A 47 -1.14 -6.38 7.29
C ALA A 47 0.15 -7.12 7.70
N TYR A 48 1.12 -6.37 8.22
CA TYR A 48 2.37 -6.86 8.79
C TYR A 48 2.51 -6.35 10.21
N MET A 49 2.46 -7.28 11.19
CA MET A 49 2.28 -6.98 12.61
C MET A 49 3.59 -6.75 13.38
N GLY A 50 4.68 -6.54 12.66
CA GLY A 50 5.94 -6.14 13.29
C GLY A 50 6.66 -7.27 14.02
N ALA A 51 7.06 -7.02 15.27
CA ALA A 51 7.98 -7.87 16.03
C ALA A 51 7.54 -9.33 16.17
N GLY A 52 6.24 -9.60 16.29
CA GLY A 52 5.68 -10.93 16.42
C GLY A 52 5.35 -11.63 15.11
N ASP A 53 5.52 -10.95 13.98
CA ASP A 53 5.15 -11.45 12.65
C ASP A 53 6.39 -11.92 11.89
N ARG A 54 6.56 -13.22 11.73
CA ARG A 54 7.72 -13.81 11.01
C ARG A 54 7.83 -13.38 9.54
N ALA A 55 6.75 -12.88 8.95
CA ALA A 55 6.75 -12.34 7.59
C ALA A 55 7.14 -10.86 7.52
N ALA A 56 7.15 -10.15 8.65
CA ALA A 56 7.51 -8.74 8.68
C ALA A 56 9.03 -8.53 8.61
N HIS A 57 9.48 -7.49 7.92
CA HIS A 57 10.91 -7.11 7.89
C HIS A 57 11.44 -6.70 9.28
N SER A 58 10.55 -6.28 10.16
CA SER A 58 10.81 -5.89 11.55
C SER A 58 10.61 -7.03 12.56
N PHE A 59 10.45 -8.28 12.09
CA PHE A 59 10.37 -9.44 12.97
C PHE A 59 11.49 -9.44 14.03
N ASN A 60 11.18 -9.81 15.26
CA ASN A 60 12.07 -9.72 16.42
C ASN A 60 12.63 -8.30 16.68
N ASN A 61 11.85 -7.26 16.36
CA ASN A 61 12.27 -5.85 16.44
C ASN A 61 13.54 -5.54 15.63
N ARG A 62 13.72 -6.23 14.51
CA ARG A 62 14.87 -6.02 13.64
C ARG A 62 14.85 -4.60 13.07
N ARG A 63 15.72 -3.75 13.62
CA ARG A 63 15.90 -2.35 13.22
C ARG A 63 17.16 -2.24 12.35
N THR A 64 16.98 -1.78 11.13
CA THR A 64 18.05 -1.60 10.14
C THR A 64 17.81 -0.30 9.39
N LYS A 65 18.80 0.21 8.65
CA LYS A 65 18.61 1.40 7.80
C LYS A 65 17.37 1.32 6.91
N ARG A 66 17.01 0.11 6.43
CA ARG A 66 15.82 -0.10 5.60
C ARG A 66 14.53 -0.06 6.41
N THR A 67 14.51 -0.66 7.61
CA THR A 67 13.31 -0.80 8.44
C THR A 67 13.12 0.34 9.43
N GLU A 68 14.06 1.28 9.52
CA GLU A 68 14.04 2.40 10.47
C GLU A 68 12.69 3.15 10.45
N ILE A 69 12.18 3.42 9.25
CA ILE A 69 10.90 4.15 9.11
C ILE A 69 9.69 3.40 9.66
N MET A 70 9.76 2.07 9.78
CA MET A 70 8.66 1.28 10.36
C MET A 70 8.49 1.54 11.87
N PHE A 71 9.52 2.07 12.54
CA PHE A 71 9.51 2.44 13.95
C PHE A 71 9.11 3.91 14.18
N ALA A 72 8.87 4.66 13.10
CA ALA A 72 8.39 6.04 13.18
C ALA A 72 6.87 6.09 13.35
N GLU A 73 6.34 7.31 13.42
CA GLU A 73 4.91 7.56 13.60
C GLU A 73 4.08 6.97 12.45
N ALA A 74 2.86 6.56 12.75
CA ALA A 74 1.88 6.10 11.78
C ALA A 74 1.65 7.13 10.65
N GLY A 75 1.41 6.64 9.43
CA GLY A 75 1.23 7.49 8.25
C GLY A 75 2.54 7.82 7.53
N ARG A 76 3.68 7.28 7.95
CA ARG A 76 4.91 7.32 7.14
C ARG A 76 4.85 6.32 6.00
N VAL A 77 5.45 6.70 4.88
CA VAL A 77 5.60 5.83 3.70
C VAL A 77 6.84 4.95 3.86
N TYR A 78 6.64 3.65 3.81
CA TYR A 78 7.71 2.68 3.77
C TYR A 78 7.79 2.04 2.39
N THR A 79 8.81 2.39 1.60
CA THR A 79 9.09 1.74 0.31
C THR A 79 10.35 0.89 0.41
N TYR A 80 10.37 -0.21 -0.34
CA TYR A 80 11.55 -1.05 -0.53
C TYR A 80 11.53 -1.69 -1.91
N VAL A 81 12.69 -2.13 -2.38
CA VAL A 81 12.82 -2.82 -3.68
C VAL A 81 12.82 -4.33 -3.47
N MET A 82 11.97 -5.03 -4.20
CA MET A 82 11.94 -6.48 -4.32
C MET A 82 11.85 -6.87 -5.80
N HIS A 83 12.78 -7.73 -6.27
CA HIS A 83 12.86 -8.18 -7.67
C HIS A 83 12.75 -7.01 -8.68
N THR A 84 13.50 -5.93 -8.46
CA THR A 84 13.51 -4.71 -9.29
C THR A 84 12.27 -3.81 -9.19
N HIS A 85 11.27 -4.16 -8.40
CA HIS A 85 10.06 -3.37 -8.19
C HIS A 85 10.07 -2.67 -6.83
N THR A 86 9.70 -1.40 -6.82
CA THR A 86 9.38 -0.70 -5.57
C THR A 86 8.04 -1.20 -5.05
N LEU A 87 7.95 -1.50 -3.76
CA LEU A 87 6.71 -1.84 -3.08
C LEU A 87 6.37 -0.73 -2.08
N LEU A 88 5.07 -0.43 -1.95
CA LEU A 88 4.54 0.67 -1.14
C LEU A 88 3.82 0.14 0.09
N ASN A 89 4.29 0.58 1.26
CA ASN A 89 3.63 0.33 2.53
C ASN A 89 3.35 1.65 3.27
N VAL A 90 2.35 1.62 4.12
CA VAL A 90 2.03 2.70 5.08
C VAL A 90 2.30 2.19 6.48
N VAL A 91 3.10 2.94 7.24
CA VAL A 91 3.39 2.63 8.66
C VAL A 91 2.12 2.80 9.49
N ALA A 92 1.88 1.87 10.39
CA ALA A 92 0.71 1.80 11.26
C ALA A 92 1.14 1.76 12.74
N ALA A 93 0.19 1.82 13.64
CA ALA A 93 0.36 1.77 15.09
C ALA A 93 1.10 2.99 15.70
N GLU A 94 1.56 2.85 16.92
CA GLU A 94 2.29 3.89 17.63
C GLU A 94 3.78 3.86 17.27
N GLU A 95 4.48 4.95 17.56
CA GLU A 95 5.94 5.03 17.43
C GLU A 95 6.61 3.88 18.20
N ASP A 96 7.70 3.33 17.66
CA ASP A 96 8.41 2.15 18.13
C ASP A 96 7.63 0.82 18.08
N VAL A 97 6.42 0.81 17.52
CA VAL A 97 5.66 -0.41 17.22
C VAL A 97 5.68 -0.65 15.70
N PRO A 98 6.64 -1.44 15.17
CA PRO A 98 6.99 -1.46 13.74
C PRO A 98 6.01 -2.27 12.89
N GLN A 99 4.78 -1.78 12.78
CA GLN A 99 3.74 -2.35 11.96
C GLN A 99 3.57 -1.57 10.64
N ALA A 100 3.14 -2.25 9.59
CA ALA A 100 2.87 -1.61 8.30
C ALA A 100 1.80 -2.36 7.50
N VAL A 101 1.16 -1.63 6.59
CA VAL A 101 0.21 -2.18 5.62
C VAL A 101 0.80 -2.06 4.22
N LEU A 102 0.97 -3.17 3.53
CA LEU A 102 1.33 -3.22 2.10
C LEU A 102 0.09 -2.95 1.25
N ILE A 103 0.18 -1.99 0.32
CA ILE A 103 -0.82 -1.77 -0.72
C ILE A 103 -0.49 -2.69 -1.89
N ARG A 104 -1.39 -3.64 -2.20
CA ARG A 104 -1.12 -4.68 -3.19
C ARG A 104 -1.72 -4.44 -4.56
N ALA A 105 -2.92 -3.88 -4.59
CA ALA A 105 -3.62 -3.60 -5.84
C ALA A 105 -4.54 -2.40 -5.70
N ILE A 106 -4.72 -1.69 -6.81
CA ILE A 106 -5.66 -0.57 -6.93
C ILE A 106 -6.50 -0.73 -8.20
N GLU A 107 -7.73 -0.24 -8.16
CA GLU A 107 -8.58 -0.01 -9.33
C GLU A 107 -8.28 1.37 -9.90
N PRO A 108 -7.79 1.50 -11.16
CA PRO A 108 -7.46 2.78 -11.76
C PRO A 108 -8.62 3.76 -11.77
N HIS A 109 -8.37 5.02 -11.36
CA HIS A 109 -9.35 6.10 -11.35
C HIS A 109 -8.98 7.23 -12.30
N GLU A 110 -7.81 7.86 -12.11
CA GLU A 110 -7.32 8.98 -12.92
C GLU A 110 -5.90 8.69 -13.45
N GLY A 111 -5.51 9.32 -14.58
CA GLY A 111 -4.18 9.16 -15.15
C GLY A 111 -3.95 7.83 -15.86
N GLN A 112 -4.98 7.24 -16.44
CA GLN A 112 -4.88 5.93 -17.12
C GLN A 112 -3.90 5.96 -18.30
N LEU A 113 -3.79 7.06 -19.02
CA LEU A 113 -2.79 7.22 -20.09
C LEU A 113 -1.35 7.14 -19.55
N LEU A 114 -1.07 7.78 -18.41
CA LEU A 114 0.23 7.66 -17.73
C LEU A 114 0.51 6.22 -17.28
N MET A 115 -0.53 5.52 -16.78
CA MET A 115 -0.38 4.12 -16.38
C MET A 115 -0.06 3.22 -17.58
N GLU A 116 -0.67 3.47 -18.74
CA GLU A 116 -0.40 2.76 -19.99
C GLU A 116 1.04 3.01 -20.48
N GLU A 117 1.47 4.27 -20.51
CA GLU A 117 2.83 4.67 -20.90
C GLU A 117 3.89 4.01 -20.01
N ARG A 118 3.65 3.96 -18.68
CA ARG A 118 4.55 3.34 -17.70
C ARG A 118 4.49 1.82 -17.71
N ARG A 119 3.43 1.23 -18.26
CA ARG A 119 3.17 -0.22 -18.37
C ARG A 119 2.82 -0.66 -19.80
N PRO A 120 3.67 -0.34 -20.80
CA PRO A 120 3.35 -0.58 -22.22
C PRO A 120 3.08 -2.05 -22.50
N GLY A 121 2.12 -2.31 -23.42
CA GLY A 121 1.75 -3.65 -23.85
C GLY A 121 0.98 -4.49 -22.83
N ARG A 122 0.51 -3.87 -21.74
CA ARG A 122 -0.32 -4.54 -20.72
C ARG A 122 -1.78 -4.12 -20.86
N ARG A 123 -2.69 -5.08 -20.61
CA ARG A 123 -4.13 -4.75 -20.57
C ARG A 123 -4.44 -3.88 -19.35
N PRO A 124 -5.44 -3.00 -19.38
CA PRO A 124 -5.75 -2.07 -18.28
C PRO A 124 -5.84 -2.75 -16.90
N ARG A 125 -6.46 -3.92 -16.81
CA ARG A 125 -6.56 -4.65 -15.54
C ARG A 125 -5.21 -5.18 -15.01
N GLU A 126 -4.17 -5.21 -15.84
CA GLU A 126 -2.83 -5.70 -15.48
C GLU A 126 -1.88 -4.56 -15.09
N TRP A 127 -2.32 -3.29 -15.21
CA TRP A 127 -1.48 -2.16 -14.85
C TRP A 127 -1.21 -2.12 -13.35
N THR A 128 -2.21 -2.48 -12.52
CA THR A 128 -2.22 -2.20 -11.08
C THR A 128 -2.59 -3.40 -10.20
N ASN A 129 -2.76 -4.60 -10.78
CA ASN A 129 -3.15 -5.82 -10.06
C ASN A 129 -1.94 -6.56 -9.46
N GLY A 130 -1.17 -5.88 -8.63
CA GLY A 130 -0.01 -6.40 -7.92
C GLY A 130 0.86 -5.27 -7.38
N PRO A 131 1.60 -5.48 -6.27
CA PRO A 131 2.26 -4.41 -5.53
C PRO A 131 3.33 -3.68 -6.34
N GLY A 132 4.17 -4.37 -7.09
CA GLY A 132 5.16 -3.75 -7.99
C GLY A 132 4.54 -3.21 -9.28
N LYS A 133 3.36 -3.70 -9.67
CA LYS A 133 2.65 -3.20 -10.86
C LYS A 133 2.04 -1.84 -10.57
N LEU A 134 1.33 -1.70 -9.45
CA LEU A 134 0.69 -0.44 -9.08
C LEU A 134 1.71 0.68 -8.85
N THR A 135 2.83 0.39 -8.20
CA THR A 135 3.88 1.39 -7.95
C THR A 135 4.48 1.90 -9.26
N LYS A 136 4.76 0.98 -10.20
CA LYS A 136 5.23 1.37 -11.54
C LYS A 136 4.17 2.20 -12.29
N ALA A 137 2.91 1.79 -12.26
CA ALA A 137 1.81 2.49 -12.93
C ALA A 137 1.59 3.91 -12.37
N LEU A 138 1.68 4.07 -11.05
CA LEU A 138 1.53 5.37 -10.40
C LEU A 138 2.79 6.24 -10.46
N GLY A 139 3.98 5.67 -10.69
CA GLY A 139 5.25 6.38 -10.60
C GLY A 139 5.75 6.53 -9.16
N VAL A 140 5.38 5.59 -8.27
CA VAL A 140 5.93 5.53 -6.91
C VAL A 140 7.34 4.94 -6.96
N THR A 141 8.28 5.60 -6.29
CA THR A 141 9.70 5.23 -6.29
C THR A 141 10.28 5.23 -4.88
N MET A 142 11.57 4.90 -4.75
CA MET A 142 12.28 5.01 -3.48
C MET A 142 12.41 6.45 -2.95
N ASN A 143 12.20 7.47 -3.80
CA ASN A 143 12.15 8.87 -3.36
C ASN A 143 10.91 9.19 -2.49
N ASP A 144 9.94 8.27 -2.44
CA ASP A 144 8.77 8.40 -1.58
C ASP A 144 9.01 7.82 -0.16
N TYR A 145 10.14 7.16 0.09
CA TYR A 145 10.52 6.63 1.41
C TYR A 145 10.54 7.73 2.48
N GLY A 146 9.89 7.47 3.61
CA GLY A 146 9.88 8.35 4.77
C GLY A 146 8.95 9.56 4.68
N ARG A 147 8.30 9.80 3.53
CA ARG A 147 7.31 10.89 3.40
C ARG A 147 6.07 10.63 4.25
N TRP A 148 5.29 11.66 4.49
CA TRP A 148 3.95 11.53 5.03
C TRP A 148 2.97 11.14 3.93
N ILE A 149 2.15 10.11 4.17
CA ILE A 149 1.07 9.70 3.25
C ILE A 149 -0.13 10.67 3.25
N THR A 150 -0.08 11.67 4.08
CA THR A 150 -1.04 12.78 4.17
C THR A 150 -0.67 13.98 3.32
N GLU A 151 0.48 13.95 2.63
CA GLU A 151 1.06 15.10 1.93
C GLU A 151 1.48 14.74 0.50
N GLN A 152 1.49 15.74 -0.37
CA GLN A 152 2.06 15.61 -1.71
C GLN A 152 3.52 15.13 -1.67
N PRO A 153 3.94 14.44 -2.70
CA PRO A 153 3.24 14.08 -3.95
C PRO A 153 2.53 12.72 -3.89
N LEU A 154 2.50 12.04 -2.74
CA LEU A 154 1.88 10.73 -2.56
C LEU A 154 0.98 10.76 -1.32
N TYR A 155 -0.34 10.61 -1.51
CA TYR A 155 -1.30 10.71 -0.42
C TYR A 155 -2.52 9.82 -0.65
N ILE A 156 -3.30 9.62 0.43
CA ILE A 156 -4.54 8.85 0.39
C ILE A 156 -5.71 9.77 0.80
N GLU A 157 -6.76 9.74 0.00
CA GLU A 157 -8.03 10.42 0.27
C GLU A 157 -9.14 9.43 0.60
N SER A 158 -10.24 9.91 1.17
CA SER A 158 -11.46 9.10 1.28
C SER A 158 -11.98 8.74 -0.11
N GLY A 159 -12.57 7.56 -0.21
CA GLY A 159 -13.18 7.07 -1.45
C GLY A 159 -14.57 6.50 -1.18
N TYR A 160 -14.78 5.24 -1.51
CA TYR A 160 -16.03 4.53 -1.25
C TYR A 160 -15.88 3.46 -0.16
N THR A 161 -16.98 3.05 0.45
CA THR A 161 -17.01 1.92 1.37
C THR A 161 -17.33 0.64 0.60
N PRO A 162 -16.43 -0.38 0.59
CA PRO A 162 -16.72 -1.66 -0.05
C PRO A 162 -17.92 -2.36 0.58
N GLU A 163 -18.83 -2.90 -0.23
CA GLU A 163 -19.98 -3.69 0.26
C GLU A 163 -19.55 -4.97 0.98
N LYS A 164 -18.46 -5.61 0.49
CA LYS A 164 -17.96 -6.85 1.05
C LYS A 164 -16.44 -6.93 0.92
N ILE A 165 -15.80 -7.32 2.02
CA ILE A 165 -14.37 -7.58 2.12
C ILE A 165 -14.15 -9.08 2.34
N SER A 166 -13.21 -9.65 1.61
CA SER A 166 -12.71 -11.02 1.82
C SER A 166 -11.33 -10.98 2.46
N THR A 167 -11.00 -12.05 3.18
CA THR A 167 -9.70 -12.23 3.83
C THR A 167 -9.08 -13.57 3.45
N GLY A 168 -7.78 -13.66 3.55
CA GLY A 168 -7.03 -14.90 3.32
C GLY A 168 -5.54 -14.75 3.58
N PRO A 169 -4.75 -15.79 3.30
CA PRO A 169 -3.31 -15.75 3.46
C PRO A 169 -2.65 -14.67 2.61
N ARG A 170 -1.54 -14.13 3.13
CA ARG A 170 -0.67 -13.19 2.42
C ARG A 170 0.09 -13.91 1.30
N ILE A 171 0.51 -13.17 0.28
CA ILE A 171 1.18 -13.71 -0.91
C ILE A 171 2.69 -13.47 -0.84
N GLY A 172 3.48 -14.50 -1.21
CA GLY A 172 4.93 -14.38 -1.33
C GLY A 172 5.69 -14.43 -0.01
N ILE A 173 5.10 -15.07 1.01
CA ILE A 173 5.69 -15.22 2.35
C ILE A 173 5.86 -16.70 2.75
N ASP A 174 6.11 -17.59 1.79
CA ASP A 174 6.13 -19.06 1.99
C ASP A 174 7.12 -19.51 3.08
N ASN A 175 8.22 -18.77 3.28
CA ASN A 175 9.27 -19.08 4.25
C ASN A 175 9.01 -18.48 5.65
N SER A 176 7.80 -18.04 5.97
CA SER A 176 7.47 -17.32 7.22
C SER A 176 6.88 -18.21 8.31
N GLY A 177 7.05 -19.55 8.22
CA GLY A 177 6.51 -20.49 9.19
C GLY A 177 4.99 -20.37 9.30
N GLU A 178 4.46 -20.34 10.54
CA GLU A 178 3.03 -20.21 10.81
C GLU A 178 2.40 -18.91 10.30
N ALA A 179 3.19 -17.86 10.16
CA ALA A 179 2.70 -16.58 9.65
C ALA A 179 2.19 -16.65 8.18
N ARG A 180 2.61 -17.69 7.44
CA ARG A 180 2.12 -17.97 6.09
C ARG A 180 0.60 -18.19 6.05
N ASP A 181 0.03 -18.81 7.09
CA ASP A 181 -1.36 -19.24 7.12
C ASP A 181 -2.29 -18.19 7.74
N TYR A 182 -1.76 -17.09 8.28
CA TYR A 182 -2.58 -16.02 8.86
C TYR A 182 -3.41 -15.31 7.80
N PRO A 183 -4.74 -15.08 8.04
CA PRO A 183 -5.64 -14.45 7.07
C PRO A 183 -5.48 -12.92 7.07
N TRP A 184 -4.26 -12.43 6.95
CA TRP A 184 -3.90 -11.00 7.06
C TRP A 184 -3.77 -10.29 5.71
N ARG A 185 -4.33 -10.87 4.67
CA ARG A 185 -4.58 -10.23 3.38
C ARG A 185 -6.06 -9.93 3.25
N PHE A 186 -6.39 -8.72 2.82
CA PHE A 186 -7.75 -8.19 2.70
C PHE A 186 -7.96 -7.69 1.29
N TRP A 187 -9.16 -7.93 0.72
CA TRP A 187 -9.48 -7.42 -0.61
C TRP A 187 -10.98 -7.18 -0.78
N VAL A 188 -11.32 -6.26 -1.72
CA VAL A 188 -12.70 -6.01 -2.12
C VAL A 188 -13.22 -7.23 -2.88
N THR A 189 -14.25 -7.88 -2.35
CA THR A 189 -14.80 -9.13 -2.90
C THR A 189 -15.29 -8.92 -4.33
N GLY A 190 -14.82 -9.76 -5.26
CA GLY A 190 -15.24 -9.71 -6.66
C GLY A 190 -14.57 -8.62 -7.51
N ASN A 191 -13.73 -7.76 -6.94
CA ASN A 191 -13.03 -6.74 -7.72
C ASN A 191 -12.01 -7.39 -8.67
N ARG A 192 -12.07 -7.01 -9.96
CA ARG A 192 -11.25 -7.62 -11.02
C ARG A 192 -9.76 -7.24 -10.97
N TYR A 193 -9.40 -6.19 -10.22
CA TYR A 193 -8.02 -5.71 -10.09
C TYR A 193 -7.27 -6.37 -8.93
N VAL A 194 -7.92 -7.18 -8.10
CA VAL A 194 -7.26 -7.96 -7.06
C VAL A 194 -6.16 -8.85 -7.66
N SER A 195 -5.00 -8.91 -7.02
CA SER A 195 -3.85 -9.69 -7.51
C SER A 195 -4.13 -11.20 -7.45
N ARG A 196 -3.51 -11.96 -8.33
CA ARG A 196 -3.63 -13.42 -8.42
C ARG A 196 -2.30 -14.07 -8.06
#